data_eabcee5ae783181fff93dba4039a82dc
#
_entry.id   eabcee5ae783181fff93dba4039a82dc
#
_cell.length_a   1.000
_cell.length_b   1.000
_cell.length_c   1.000
_cell.angle_alpha   90.00
_cell.angle_beta   90.00
_cell.angle_gamma   90.00
#
_symmetry.space_group_name_H-M   'P 1'
#
loop_
_entity.id
_entity.type
_entity.pdbx_description
1 polymer ?
#
loop_
_entity_poly.entity_id
_entity_poly.type
_entity_poly.pdbx_seq_one_letter_code
_entity_poly.pdbx_strand_id
1 'polypeptide(L)'
;RLVGSEMCIRDSGKTGQQRYQSDVYGWDYGQARTTIVDETKSNFPLLAIANETTQSSFLCVAEEGSSYATVQADISGKNNGYNYGTFIYSLIHGENMDVSTKSDTTVRVYEDGLPNETLSQRYIFSDKTDYSDLAKEYRGYLQKKYPSLGKVDSDKQALAVEMIGAVDDTEHILGYPVVRSQSLTSYTQAKSILEDLQKAGIGNINAKYTGWFNTGVKQTSAAKVKTVGRLGSSSDLEDLTAYADKTCLL
;
A
#
# COMPACT_ATOMS: atom_id res chain seq x y z
N ARG A 1 -12.18 -2.99 -23.88
CA ARG A 1 -11.70 -2.01 -22.90
C ARG A 1 -11.24 -2.76 -21.65
N LEU A 2 -10.00 -2.57 -21.25
CA LEU A 2 -9.43 -3.09 -20.01
C LEU A 2 -9.52 -1.99 -18.97
N VAL A 3 -10.05 -2.30 -17.80
CA VAL A 3 -10.24 -1.35 -16.70
C VAL A 3 -9.48 -1.86 -15.50
N GLY A 4 -8.42 -1.17 -15.12
CA GLY A 4 -7.76 -1.33 -13.83
C GLY A 4 -8.10 -0.13 -12.92
N SER A 5 -7.70 -0.15 -11.66
CA SER A 5 -8.10 0.86 -10.65
C SER A 5 -7.75 2.31 -11.02
N GLU A 6 -6.87 2.55 -11.98
CA GLU A 6 -6.49 3.91 -12.42
C GLU A 6 -6.28 4.06 -13.93
N MET A 7 -6.37 3.02 -14.76
CA MET A 7 -6.14 3.15 -16.19
C MET A 7 -7.13 2.34 -17.03
N CYS A 8 -7.83 3.02 -17.94
CA CYS A 8 -8.57 2.39 -19.02
C CYS A 8 -7.64 2.18 -20.21
N ILE A 9 -7.27 0.94 -20.49
CA ILE A 9 -6.60 0.60 -21.74
C ILE A 9 -7.68 0.49 -22.81
N ARG A 10 -7.74 1.49 -23.69
CA ARG A 10 -8.63 1.48 -24.84
C ARG A 10 -7.94 0.74 -25.97
N ASP A 11 -8.63 -0.20 -26.59
CA ASP A 11 -8.23 -0.82 -27.83
C ASP A 11 -8.33 0.23 -28.96
N SER A 12 -7.26 0.96 -29.17
CA SER A 12 -7.16 2.02 -30.17
C SER A 12 -6.06 1.74 -31.19
N GLY A 13 -5.76 0.49 -31.52
CA GLY A 13 -4.91 0.12 -32.65
C GLY A 13 -3.54 0.86 -32.77
N LYS A 14 -3.09 1.53 -31.73
CA LYS A 14 -1.82 2.24 -31.72
C LYS A 14 -0.68 1.27 -31.45
N THR A 15 0.02 0.90 -32.48
CA THR A 15 1.33 0.26 -32.45
C THR A 15 2.30 1.14 -31.65
N GLY A 16 2.53 0.83 -30.39
CA GLY A 16 3.45 1.62 -29.55
C GLY A 16 3.07 1.66 -28.07
N GLN A 17 1.85 1.23 -27.71
CA GLN A 17 1.46 1.15 -26.33
C GLN A 17 2.28 0.07 -25.60
N GLN A 18 2.88 0.44 -24.48
CA GLN A 18 3.62 -0.51 -23.66
C GLN A 18 2.64 -1.43 -22.90
N ARG A 19 3.11 -2.63 -22.57
CA ARG A 19 2.38 -3.53 -21.66
C ARG A 19 2.12 -2.82 -20.34
N TYR A 20 0.89 -2.87 -19.87
CA TYR A 20 0.56 -2.38 -18.54
C TYR A 20 0.94 -3.42 -17.50
N GLN A 21 1.66 -2.98 -16.47
CA GLN A 21 1.94 -3.77 -15.27
C GLN A 21 1.82 -2.86 -14.05
N SER A 22 1.16 -3.35 -13.01
CA SER A 22 1.01 -2.62 -11.75
C SER A 22 0.90 -3.63 -10.62
N ASP A 23 1.75 -3.49 -9.62
CA ASP A 23 1.68 -4.31 -8.43
C ASP A 23 0.43 -3.97 -7.63
N VAL A 24 -0.23 -5.00 -7.13
CA VAL A 24 -1.37 -4.83 -6.23
C VAL A 24 -0.86 -4.22 -4.93
N TYR A 25 -1.54 -3.18 -4.45
CA TYR A 25 -1.15 -2.33 -3.31
C TYR A 25 0.11 -1.49 -3.51
N GLY A 26 0.83 -1.67 -4.62
CA GLY A 26 2.02 -0.89 -4.97
C GLY A 26 3.25 -1.27 -4.16
N TRP A 27 4.10 -0.29 -3.93
CA TRP A 27 5.40 -0.47 -3.28
C TRP A 27 5.28 -0.48 -1.75
N ASP A 28 6.13 -1.27 -1.09
CA ASP A 28 6.32 -1.19 0.36
C ASP A 28 7.16 0.05 0.71
N TYR A 29 6.50 1.06 1.29
CA TYR A 29 7.16 2.30 1.72
C TYR A 29 8.13 2.11 2.90
N GLY A 30 8.13 0.93 3.53
CA GLY A 30 9.12 0.56 4.55
C GLY A 30 10.52 0.31 3.96
N GLN A 31 10.63 0.12 2.65
CA GLN A 31 11.91 -0.12 1.98
C GLN A 31 12.52 1.18 1.47
N ALA A 32 13.85 1.29 1.63
CA ALA A 32 14.58 2.45 1.14
C ALA A 32 14.60 2.47 -0.40
N ARG A 33 14.24 3.61 -0.98
CA ARG A 33 14.37 3.88 -2.41
C ARG A 33 15.41 4.96 -2.67
N THR A 34 16.25 4.74 -3.66
CA THR A 34 17.19 5.76 -4.14
C THR A 34 16.56 6.72 -5.15
N THR A 35 15.47 6.32 -5.78
CA THR A 35 14.74 7.11 -6.78
C THR A 35 13.27 7.19 -6.45
N ILE A 36 12.70 8.40 -6.51
CA ILE A 36 11.24 8.59 -6.49
C ILE A 36 10.75 8.28 -7.91
N VAL A 37 9.92 7.26 -8.05
CA VAL A 37 9.25 6.92 -9.30
C VAL A 37 7.76 7.08 -9.10
N ASP A 38 7.11 7.85 -9.97
CA ASP A 38 5.65 7.85 -10.05
C ASP A 38 5.19 6.48 -10.54
N GLU A 39 4.70 5.66 -9.64
CA GLU A 39 4.20 4.34 -9.96
C GLU A 39 2.69 4.36 -10.09
N THR A 40 2.24 3.85 -11.22
CA THR A 40 0.85 3.39 -11.32
C THR A 40 0.72 2.15 -10.43
N LYS A 41 -0.11 2.24 -9.40
CA LYS A 41 -0.38 1.13 -8.49
C LYS A 41 -1.85 0.75 -8.55
N SER A 42 -2.12 -0.52 -8.40
CA SER A 42 -3.46 -1.04 -8.24
C SER A 42 -3.84 -0.99 -6.76
N ASN A 43 -4.71 -0.04 -6.37
CA ASN A 43 -5.12 0.09 -4.97
C ASN A 43 -6.04 -1.06 -4.50
N PHE A 44 -6.65 -1.78 -5.46
CA PHE A 44 -7.49 -2.94 -5.19
C PHE A 44 -7.00 -4.14 -5.99
N PRO A 45 -7.12 -5.37 -5.45
CA PRO A 45 -6.75 -6.60 -6.13
C PRO A 45 -7.79 -6.99 -7.20
N LEU A 46 -7.98 -6.12 -8.17
CA LEU A 46 -9.07 -6.17 -9.13
C LEU A 46 -8.57 -5.80 -10.53
N LEU A 47 -9.02 -6.55 -11.51
CA LEU A 47 -9.01 -6.16 -12.91
C LEU A 47 -10.39 -6.43 -13.55
N ALA A 48 -10.72 -5.69 -14.59
CA ALA A 48 -11.93 -5.91 -15.35
C ALA A 48 -11.67 -5.86 -16.85
N ILE A 49 -12.39 -6.69 -17.59
CA ILE A 49 -12.43 -6.66 -19.05
C ILE A 49 -13.88 -6.47 -19.49
N ALA A 50 -14.12 -5.46 -20.32
CA ALA A 50 -15.42 -5.18 -20.89
C ALA A 50 -15.34 -5.17 -22.41
N ASN A 51 -16.28 -5.86 -23.05
CA ASN A 51 -16.48 -5.87 -24.49
C ASN A 51 -17.77 -5.11 -24.81
N GLU A 52 -17.62 -3.90 -25.33
CA GLU A 52 -18.77 -3.04 -25.69
C GLU A 52 -19.57 -3.57 -26.87
N THR A 53 -18.96 -4.36 -27.75
CA THR A 53 -19.63 -4.94 -28.91
C THR A 53 -20.58 -6.08 -28.54
N THR A 54 -20.13 -6.97 -27.66
CA THR A 54 -20.93 -8.12 -27.20
C THR A 54 -21.74 -7.82 -25.94
N GLN A 55 -21.61 -6.60 -25.39
CA GLN A 55 -22.26 -6.19 -24.13
C GLN A 55 -22.01 -7.22 -23.02
N SER A 56 -20.76 -7.64 -22.88
CA SER A 56 -20.33 -8.60 -21.88
C SER A 56 -19.08 -8.14 -21.18
N SER A 57 -18.95 -8.45 -19.91
CA SER A 57 -17.78 -8.14 -19.12
C SER A 57 -17.54 -9.17 -18.03
N PHE A 58 -16.38 -9.09 -17.43
CA PHE A 58 -16.11 -9.73 -16.15
C PHE A 58 -15.16 -8.89 -15.29
N LEU A 59 -15.33 -9.07 -14.00
CA LEU A 59 -14.37 -8.64 -12.98
C LEU A 59 -13.59 -9.87 -12.53
N CYS A 60 -12.29 -9.74 -12.37
CA CYS A 60 -11.44 -10.75 -11.76
C CYS A 60 -10.83 -10.15 -10.50
N VAL A 61 -11.09 -10.78 -9.37
CA VAL A 61 -10.60 -10.35 -8.04
C VAL A 61 -9.62 -11.39 -7.54
N ALA A 62 -8.41 -10.99 -7.18
CA ALA A 62 -7.49 -11.84 -6.44
C ALA A 62 -7.94 -11.88 -4.97
N GLU A 63 -8.62 -12.96 -4.56
CA GLU A 63 -9.21 -13.10 -3.22
C GLU A 63 -8.19 -13.47 -2.16
N GLU A 64 -7.25 -14.35 -2.52
CA GLU A 64 -6.16 -14.81 -1.67
C GLU A 64 -4.84 -14.68 -2.42
N GLY A 65 -3.77 -14.39 -1.70
CA GLY A 65 -2.46 -14.13 -2.27
C GLY A 65 -2.34 -12.83 -3.04
N SER A 66 -3.23 -11.87 -2.81
CA SER A 66 -3.26 -10.59 -3.54
C SER A 66 -2.02 -9.74 -3.32
N SER A 67 -1.30 -9.90 -2.21
CA SER A 67 -0.02 -9.23 -1.92
C SER A 67 1.13 -9.69 -2.84
N TYR A 68 1.03 -10.86 -3.44
CA TYR A 68 1.99 -11.40 -4.41
C TYR A 68 1.61 -11.07 -5.85
N ALA A 69 0.49 -10.38 -6.06
CA ALA A 69 -0.11 -10.20 -7.37
C ALA A 69 0.34 -8.92 -8.05
N THR A 70 0.66 -9.03 -9.33
CA THR A 70 0.84 -7.93 -10.28
C THR A 70 -0.26 -8.02 -11.33
N VAL A 71 -1.01 -6.95 -11.55
CA VAL A 71 -1.94 -6.85 -12.68
C VAL A 71 -1.13 -6.67 -13.94
N GLN A 72 -1.35 -7.51 -14.93
CA GLN A 72 -0.76 -7.36 -16.26
C GLN A 72 -1.85 -7.31 -17.31
N ALA A 73 -1.74 -6.36 -18.24
CA ALA A 73 -2.65 -6.27 -19.37
C ALA A 73 -1.92 -5.86 -20.64
N ASP A 74 -2.38 -6.39 -21.78
CA ASP A 74 -1.80 -6.07 -23.08
C ASP A 74 -2.89 -6.15 -24.17
N ILE A 75 -2.61 -5.52 -25.30
CA ILE A 75 -3.50 -5.47 -26.47
C ILE A 75 -3.08 -6.47 -27.52
N SER A 76 -4.07 -6.90 -28.31
CA SER A 76 -3.87 -7.74 -29.49
C SER A 76 -2.86 -7.15 -30.48
N GLY A 77 -2.11 -8.02 -31.13
CA GLY A 77 -1.16 -7.66 -32.19
C GLY A 77 0.25 -7.34 -31.71
N LYS A 78 0.51 -7.40 -30.40
CA LYS A 78 1.84 -7.14 -29.83
C LYS A 78 2.59 -8.43 -29.50
N ASN A 79 2.09 -9.20 -28.55
CA ASN A 79 2.69 -10.49 -28.14
C ASN A 79 1.82 -11.69 -28.55
N ASN A 80 0.54 -11.48 -28.75
CA ASN A 80 -0.43 -12.48 -29.17
C ASN A 80 -1.58 -11.84 -29.98
N GLY A 81 -2.51 -12.62 -30.45
CA GLY A 81 -3.64 -12.18 -31.30
C GLY A 81 -4.89 -11.76 -30.52
N TYR A 82 -4.83 -11.55 -29.20
CA TYR A 82 -5.99 -11.18 -28.39
C TYR A 82 -5.61 -10.18 -27.29
N ASN A 83 -6.63 -9.43 -26.84
CA ASN A 83 -6.52 -8.58 -25.66
C ASN A 83 -6.61 -9.43 -24.40
N TYR A 84 -5.77 -9.20 -23.42
CA TYR A 84 -5.83 -9.92 -22.16
C TYR A 84 -5.56 -9.03 -20.94
N GLY A 85 -6.10 -9.44 -19.83
CA GLY A 85 -5.75 -8.96 -18.50
C GLY A 85 -5.68 -10.16 -17.56
N THR A 86 -4.65 -10.20 -16.74
CA THR A 86 -4.39 -11.30 -15.81
C THR A 86 -3.66 -10.83 -14.58
N PHE A 87 -3.67 -11.65 -13.53
CA PHE A 87 -2.73 -11.53 -12.42
C PHE A 87 -1.52 -12.42 -12.67
N ILE A 88 -0.34 -11.88 -12.37
CA ILE A 88 0.92 -12.63 -12.26
C ILE A 88 1.27 -12.63 -10.78
N TYR A 89 1.67 -13.78 -10.26
CA TYR A 89 2.06 -13.93 -8.84
C TYR A 89 3.56 -14.14 -8.73
N SER A 90 4.23 -13.25 -8.02
CA SER A 90 5.64 -13.38 -7.66
C SER A 90 5.76 -14.14 -6.36
N LEU A 91 6.03 -15.44 -6.42
CA LEU A 91 6.07 -16.31 -5.24
C LEU A 91 7.41 -16.27 -4.50
N ILE A 92 8.46 -15.82 -5.14
CA ILE A 92 9.78 -15.60 -4.54
C ILE A 92 10.21 -14.19 -4.88
N HIS A 93 10.32 -13.35 -3.87
CA HIS A 93 10.82 -11.99 -4.05
C HIS A 93 12.34 -11.98 -3.93
N GLY A 94 12.97 -11.11 -4.71
CA GLY A 94 14.39 -10.87 -4.65
C GLY A 94 14.66 -9.38 -4.62
N GLU A 95 15.44 -8.94 -3.64
CA GLU A 95 15.87 -7.56 -3.47
C GLU A 95 17.37 -7.41 -3.65
N ASN A 96 17.79 -6.26 -4.15
CA ASN A 96 19.20 -5.90 -4.22
C ASN A 96 19.57 -5.23 -2.90
N MET A 97 20.47 -5.86 -2.17
CA MET A 97 21.01 -5.32 -0.92
C MET A 97 22.39 -4.73 -1.15
N ASP A 98 22.61 -3.52 -0.69
CA ASP A 98 23.92 -2.91 -0.67
C ASP A 98 24.80 -3.60 0.36
N VAL A 99 25.88 -4.21 -0.08
CA VAL A 99 26.83 -4.94 0.79
C VAL A 99 28.04 -4.11 1.16
N SER A 100 28.16 -2.91 0.63
CA SER A 100 29.26 -1.99 0.91
C SER A 100 28.78 -0.56 1.07
N THR A 101 29.26 0.12 2.08
CA THR A 101 29.05 1.57 2.27
C THR A 101 30.05 2.43 1.49
N LYS A 102 31.02 1.79 0.82
CA LYS A 102 32.11 2.46 0.09
C LYS A 102 32.07 2.25 -1.43
N SER A 103 31.26 1.35 -1.90
CA SER A 103 31.10 1.04 -3.32
C SER A 103 29.64 0.68 -3.60
N ASP A 104 29.15 0.94 -4.81
CA ASP A 104 27.82 0.57 -5.27
C ASP A 104 27.68 -0.95 -5.51
N THR A 105 28.27 -1.76 -4.63
CA THR A 105 28.23 -3.21 -4.75
C THR A 105 26.95 -3.73 -4.14
N THR A 106 26.07 -4.26 -4.98
CA THR A 106 24.82 -4.89 -4.56
C THR A 106 24.85 -6.38 -4.75
N VAL A 107 24.21 -7.12 -3.87
CA VAL A 107 23.96 -8.55 -3.99
C VAL A 107 22.45 -8.78 -4.01
N ARG A 108 21.98 -9.57 -4.96
CA ARG A 108 20.56 -9.94 -5.01
C ARG A 108 20.30 -11.07 -4.03
N VAL A 109 19.45 -10.80 -3.07
CA VAL A 109 19.01 -11.76 -2.05
C VAL A 109 17.58 -12.17 -2.37
N TYR A 110 17.27 -13.44 -2.23
CA TYR A 110 15.95 -14.01 -2.43
C TYR A 110 15.41 -14.56 -1.12
N GLU A 111 14.08 -14.65 -1.04
CA GLU A 111 13.40 -15.37 0.04
C GLU A 111 13.80 -16.85 0.06
N ASP A 112 13.88 -17.44 1.25
CA ASP A 112 14.34 -18.82 1.46
C ASP A 112 13.36 -19.90 0.98
N GLY A 113 12.13 -19.55 0.64
CA GLY A 113 11.12 -20.51 0.22
C GLY A 113 9.83 -19.92 -0.30
N LEU A 114 8.97 -20.80 -0.77
CA LEU A 114 7.63 -20.42 -1.25
C LEU A 114 6.73 -20.04 -0.06
N PRO A 115 5.85 -19.04 -0.23
CA PRO A 115 4.85 -18.71 0.78
C PRO A 115 3.90 -19.89 0.99
N ASN A 116 3.51 -20.13 2.24
CA ASN A 116 2.50 -21.13 2.58
C ASN A 116 1.10 -20.49 2.52
N GLU A 117 0.73 -20.03 1.34
CA GLU A 117 -0.54 -19.36 1.09
C GLU A 117 -1.27 -19.97 -0.10
N THR A 118 -2.59 -19.84 -0.08
CA THR A 118 -3.45 -20.19 -1.20
C THR A 118 -3.53 -19.00 -2.16
N LEU A 119 -3.50 -19.27 -3.46
CA LEU A 119 -3.76 -18.26 -4.48
C LEU A 119 -5.14 -18.53 -5.06
N SER A 120 -6.04 -17.58 -4.95
CA SER A 120 -7.38 -17.72 -5.49
C SER A 120 -7.85 -16.49 -6.25
N GLN A 121 -8.61 -16.72 -7.31
CA GLN A 121 -9.20 -15.68 -8.14
C GLN A 121 -10.71 -15.93 -8.27
N ARG A 122 -11.48 -14.86 -8.11
CA ARG A 122 -12.94 -14.88 -8.33
C ARG A 122 -13.29 -14.10 -9.58
N TYR A 123 -14.05 -14.75 -10.45
CA TYR A 123 -14.62 -14.12 -11.64
C TYR A 123 -16.08 -13.77 -11.39
N ILE A 124 -16.44 -12.52 -11.66
CA ILE A 124 -17.81 -12.00 -11.59
C ILE A 124 -18.19 -11.58 -13.01
N PHE A 125 -19.10 -12.29 -13.62
CA PHE A 125 -19.57 -12.02 -14.98
C PHE A 125 -20.73 -11.02 -14.95
N SER A 126 -20.76 -10.10 -15.94
CA SER A 126 -21.75 -9.04 -16.03
C SER A 126 -22.12 -8.73 -17.47
N ASP A 127 -23.33 -8.21 -17.66
CA ASP A 127 -23.82 -7.60 -18.91
C ASP A 127 -23.54 -6.09 -18.98
N LYS A 128 -22.93 -5.53 -17.94
CA LYS A 128 -22.57 -4.11 -17.86
C LYS A 128 -21.16 -3.90 -18.39
N THR A 129 -20.97 -2.89 -19.21
CA THR A 129 -19.69 -2.57 -19.84
C THR A 129 -19.13 -1.21 -19.42
N ASP A 130 -19.95 -0.42 -18.73
CA ASP A 130 -19.51 0.87 -18.21
C ASP A 130 -18.69 0.71 -16.92
N TYR A 131 -17.66 1.52 -16.78
CA TYR A 131 -16.77 1.51 -15.62
C TYR A 131 -17.52 1.70 -14.29
N SER A 132 -18.47 2.66 -14.27
CA SER A 132 -19.22 2.97 -13.05
C SER A 132 -20.07 1.80 -12.57
N ASP A 133 -20.63 1.04 -13.50
CA ASP A 133 -21.47 -0.11 -13.17
C ASP A 133 -20.62 -1.29 -12.71
N LEU A 134 -19.46 -1.53 -13.34
CA LEU A 134 -18.50 -2.53 -12.87
C LEU A 134 -17.96 -2.19 -11.47
N ALA A 135 -17.70 -0.91 -11.20
CA ALA A 135 -17.31 -0.45 -9.87
C ALA A 135 -18.41 -0.68 -8.81
N LYS A 136 -19.70 -0.51 -9.17
CA LYS A 136 -20.84 -0.83 -8.29
C LYS A 136 -20.92 -2.32 -8.01
N GLU A 137 -20.67 -3.19 -8.99
CA GLU A 137 -20.63 -4.63 -8.80
C GLU A 137 -19.52 -5.05 -7.85
N TYR A 138 -18.32 -4.49 -8.02
CA TYR A 138 -17.22 -4.73 -7.08
C TYR A 138 -17.56 -4.24 -5.67
N ARG A 139 -18.16 -3.07 -5.55
CA ARG A 139 -18.66 -2.58 -4.26
C ARG A 139 -19.66 -3.53 -3.63
N GLY A 140 -20.60 -4.07 -4.43
CA GLY A 140 -21.56 -5.07 -3.96
C GLY A 140 -20.90 -6.36 -3.48
N TYR A 141 -19.84 -6.79 -4.16
CA TYR A 141 -19.00 -7.90 -3.72
C TYR A 141 -18.32 -7.60 -2.37
N LEU A 142 -17.71 -6.42 -2.23
CA LEU A 142 -17.05 -6.01 -0.98
C LEU A 142 -18.04 -5.93 0.19
N GLN A 143 -19.23 -5.38 -0.02
CA GLN A 143 -20.26 -5.30 1.02
C GLN A 143 -20.77 -6.67 1.48
N LYS A 144 -20.79 -7.66 0.58
CA LYS A 144 -21.11 -9.05 0.94
C LYS A 144 -19.97 -9.72 1.70
N LYS A 145 -18.74 -9.49 1.28
CA LYS A 145 -17.55 -10.06 1.91
C LYS A 145 -17.27 -9.42 3.28
N TYR A 146 -17.53 -8.12 3.41
CA TYR A 146 -17.28 -7.32 4.60
C TYR A 146 -18.55 -6.57 5.01
N PRO A 147 -19.47 -7.20 5.74
CA PRO A 147 -20.76 -6.60 6.12
C PRO A 147 -20.63 -5.31 6.95
N SER A 148 -19.47 -5.10 7.59
CA SER A 148 -19.13 -3.87 8.32
C SER A 148 -18.89 -2.65 7.42
N LEU A 149 -18.70 -2.85 6.11
CA LEU A 149 -18.60 -1.76 5.13
C LEU A 149 -19.98 -1.15 4.89
N GLY A 150 -20.39 -0.26 5.77
CA GLY A 150 -21.63 0.51 5.70
C GLY A 150 -21.45 1.87 5.04
N LYS A 151 -22.53 2.64 5.02
CA LYS A 151 -22.45 4.08 4.75
C LYS A 151 -21.78 4.76 5.94
N VAL A 152 -20.80 5.61 5.67
CA VAL A 152 -20.27 6.51 6.68
C VAL A 152 -21.36 7.50 7.01
N ASP A 153 -21.74 7.57 8.28
CA ASP A 153 -22.61 8.62 8.77
C ASP A 153 -21.84 9.96 8.67
N SER A 154 -22.41 10.94 7.99
CA SER A 154 -21.76 12.25 7.79
C SER A 154 -21.37 12.91 9.11
N ASP A 155 -22.16 12.66 10.16
CA ASP A 155 -21.94 13.23 11.50
C ASP A 155 -20.82 12.48 12.27
N LYS A 156 -20.34 11.36 11.71
CA LYS A 156 -19.25 10.53 12.27
C LYS A 156 -18.03 10.45 11.37
N GLN A 157 -17.86 11.41 10.47
CA GLN A 157 -16.68 11.44 9.62
C GLN A 157 -15.42 11.59 10.48
N ALA A 158 -14.51 10.63 10.35
CA ALA A 158 -13.25 10.65 11.09
C ALA A 158 -12.26 11.62 10.45
N LEU A 159 -11.56 12.40 11.27
CA LEU A 159 -10.35 13.09 10.87
C LEU A 159 -9.20 12.08 10.82
N ALA A 160 -8.62 11.87 9.63
CA ALA A 160 -7.39 11.08 9.51
C ALA A 160 -6.17 11.98 9.81
N VAL A 161 -5.36 11.57 10.78
CA VAL A 161 -4.14 12.27 11.18
C VAL A 161 -2.97 11.32 11.08
N GLU A 162 -1.95 11.68 10.31
CA GLU A 162 -0.69 10.94 10.26
C GLU A 162 0.40 11.76 10.96
N MET A 163 1.06 11.14 11.93
CA MET A 163 2.19 11.71 12.67
C MET A 163 3.44 10.87 12.41
N ILE A 164 4.55 11.54 12.16
CA ILE A 164 5.84 10.90 11.90
C ILE A 164 6.71 11.03 13.15
N GLY A 165 7.09 9.91 13.75
CA GLY A 165 7.92 9.85 14.95
C GLY A 165 9.38 10.21 14.67
N ALA A 166 10.09 9.34 13.98
CA ALA A 166 11.51 9.53 13.69
C ALA A 166 11.83 9.28 12.21
N VAL A 167 12.76 10.07 11.69
CA VAL A 167 13.35 9.91 10.35
C VAL A 167 14.86 9.74 10.51
N ASP A 168 15.48 9.11 9.51
CA ASP A 168 16.94 9.05 9.47
C ASP A 168 17.51 10.38 9.01
N ASP A 169 18.54 10.83 9.70
CA ASP A 169 19.35 11.99 9.34
C ASP A 169 20.83 11.62 9.36
N THR A 170 21.62 12.24 8.49
CA THR A 170 23.05 12.02 8.41
C THR A 170 23.79 13.15 9.14
N GLU A 171 24.23 12.86 10.35
CA GLU A 171 25.09 13.75 11.13
C GLU A 171 26.57 13.50 10.79
N HIS A 172 27.37 14.56 10.74
CA HIS A 172 28.83 14.44 10.56
C HIS A 172 29.51 14.55 11.92
N ILE A 173 30.05 13.42 12.41
CA ILE A 173 30.80 13.38 13.68
C ILE A 173 32.29 13.27 13.35
N LEU A 174 33.07 14.26 13.71
CA LEU A 174 34.50 14.35 13.37
C LEU A 174 34.80 14.15 11.87
N GLY A 175 33.88 14.63 11.00
CA GLY A 175 33.99 14.50 9.54
C GLY A 175 33.49 13.16 8.96
N TYR A 176 33.06 12.22 9.80
CA TYR A 176 32.49 10.96 9.35
C TYR A 176 30.95 11.04 9.30
N PRO A 177 30.30 10.68 8.18
CA PRO A 177 28.85 10.60 8.11
C PRO A 177 28.33 9.44 8.98
N VAL A 178 27.44 9.76 9.90
CA VAL A 178 26.77 8.78 10.78
C VAL A 178 25.27 8.96 10.64
N VAL A 179 24.58 7.91 10.23
CA VAL A 179 23.11 7.91 10.15
C VAL A 179 22.54 7.74 11.54
N ARG A 180 21.67 8.67 11.95
CA ARG A 180 20.97 8.64 13.24
C ARG A 180 19.50 8.96 13.06
N SER A 181 18.66 8.34 13.88
CA SER A 181 17.24 8.67 13.91
C SER A 181 17.03 10.05 14.53
N GLN A 182 16.43 10.97 13.80
CA GLN A 182 16.02 12.30 14.25
C GLN A 182 14.55 12.26 14.66
N SER A 183 14.23 12.77 15.86
CA SER A 183 12.84 12.89 16.33
C SER A 183 12.14 14.06 15.62
N LEU A 184 10.97 13.80 15.03
CA LEU A 184 10.06 14.83 14.52
C LEU A 184 8.90 15.05 15.50
N THR A 185 8.23 13.98 15.92
CA THR A 185 7.13 14.02 16.89
C THR A 185 7.39 13.00 17.98
N SER A 186 7.61 13.42 19.21
CA SER A 186 7.76 12.51 20.34
C SER A 186 6.43 11.88 20.76
N TYR A 187 6.44 10.83 21.59
CA TYR A 187 5.22 10.20 22.11
C TYR A 187 4.36 11.20 22.90
N THR A 188 4.98 12.03 23.71
CA THR A 188 4.28 13.06 24.48
C THR A 188 3.69 14.15 23.60
N GLN A 189 4.39 14.56 22.54
CA GLN A 189 3.86 15.51 21.55
C GLN A 189 2.71 14.92 20.76
N ALA A 190 2.80 13.65 20.32
CA ALA A 190 1.72 12.97 19.63
C ALA A 190 0.45 12.93 20.49
N LYS A 191 0.58 12.59 21.78
CA LYS A 191 -0.53 12.61 22.73
C LYS A 191 -1.13 14.01 22.86
N SER A 192 -0.29 15.04 23.01
CA SER A 192 -0.74 16.44 23.12
C SER A 192 -1.49 16.90 21.88
N ILE A 193 -1.03 16.53 20.68
CA ILE A 193 -1.74 16.84 19.42
C ILE A 193 -3.15 16.21 19.43
N LEU A 194 -3.28 14.96 19.82
CA LEU A 194 -4.58 14.29 19.90
C LEU A 194 -5.49 14.94 20.95
N GLU A 195 -4.94 15.32 22.12
CA GLU A 195 -5.68 16.04 23.14
C GLU A 195 -6.19 17.40 22.67
N ASP A 196 -5.35 18.15 21.95
CA ASP A 196 -5.71 19.48 21.47
C ASP A 196 -6.76 19.42 20.33
N LEU A 197 -6.69 18.41 19.47
CA LEU A 197 -7.74 18.15 18.48
C LEU A 197 -9.09 17.85 19.16
N GLN A 198 -9.08 17.05 20.20
CA GLN A 198 -10.31 16.76 20.95
C GLN A 198 -10.87 17.98 21.68
N LYS A 199 -9.99 18.79 22.32
CA LYS A 199 -10.41 20.06 22.93
C LYS A 199 -10.99 21.03 21.90
N ALA A 200 -10.53 20.97 20.65
CA ALA A 200 -11.12 21.72 19.53
C ALA A 200 -12.46 21.18 19.04
N GLY A 201 -12.98 20.11 19.65
CA GLY A 201 -14.29 19.54 19.32
C GLY A 201 -14.26 18.43 18.26
N ILE A 202 -13.08 17.96 17.86
CA ILE A 202 -12.92 16.87 16.90
C ILE A 202 -12.96 15.55 17.68
N GLY A 203 -14.14 14.92 17.74
CA GLY A 203 -14.38 13.74 18.57
C GLY A 203 -14.10 12.40 17.90
N ASN A 204 -13.92 12.38 16.57
CA ASN A 204 -13.68 11.14 15.82
C ASN A 204 -12.36 11.27 15.05
N ILE A 205 -11.31 10.66 15.58
CA ILE A 205 -9.96 10.76 15.04
C ILE A 205 -9.43 9.36 14.72
N ASN A 206 -8.96 9.17 13.48
CA ASN A 206 -8.13 8.03 13.07
C ASN A 206 -6.69 8.51 13.03
N ALA A 207 -5.90 8.11 14.02
CA ALA A 207 -4.50 8.47 14.11
C ALA A 207 -3.61 7.35 13.56
N LYS A 208 -2.60 7.70 12.79
CA LYS A 208 -1.53 6.83 12.35
C LYS A 208 -0.20 7.42 12.84
N TYR A 209 0.54 6.64 13.60
CA TYR A 209 1.84 7.07 14.10
C TYR A 209 2.93 6.18 13.50
N THR A 210 3.70 6.74 12.57
CA THR A 210 4.73 6.02 11.81
C THR A 210 6.13 6.35 12.34
N GLY A 211 7.10 5.49 12.03
CA GLY A 211 8.49 5.73 12.42
C GLY A 211 8.77 5.66 13.91
N TRP A 212 7.99 4.90 14.69
CA TRP A 212 8.10 4.83 16.15
C TRP A 212 9.03 3.70 16.65
N PHE A 213 9.40 2.76 15.79
CA PHE A 213 10.21 1.61 16.15
C PHE A 213 11.39 1.37 15.20
N ASN A 214 12.35 0.59 15.65
CA ASN A 214 13.60 0.21 14.99
C ASN A 214 14.38 1.47 14.52
N THR A 215 14.48 1.70 13.21
CA THR A 215 15.24 2.84 12.64
C THR A 215 14.34 4.02 12.24
N GLY A 216 13.09 4.04 12.69
CA GLY A 216 12.17 5.12 12.31
C GLY A 216 11.40 4.80 11.02
N VAL A 217 11.24 5.77 10.12
CA VAL A 217 10.44 5.61 8.89
C VAL A 217 11.03 4.53 7.96
N LYS A 218 12.34 4.40 7.91
CA LYS A 218 13.01 3.28 7.23
C LYS A 218 13.00 2.04 8.12
N GLN A 219 11.85 1.46 8.32
CA GLN A 219 11.67 0.31 9.20
C GLN A 219 12.48 -0.89 8.71
N THR A 220 13.10 -1.59 9.66
CA THR A 220 13.58 -2.95 9.44
C THR A 220 12.47 -3.95 9.74
N SER A 221 12.70 -5.23 9.43
CA SER A 221 11.75 -6.30 9.74
C SER A 221 11.22 -6.21 11.17
N ALA A 222 9.91 -6.33 11.34
CA ALA A 222 9.23 -6.32 12.64
C ALA A 222 9.41 -7.62 13.46
N ALA A 223 10.33 -8.51 13.06
CA ALA A 223 10.66 -9.74 13.82
C ALA A 223 11.17 -9.41 15.24
N LYS A 224 11.83 -8.27 15.42
CA LYS A 224 12.16 -7.67 16.72
C LYS A 224 11.79 -6.20 16.71
N VAL A 225 10.82 -5.82 17.52
CA VAL A 225 10.40 -4.42 17.67
C VAL A 225 11.16 -3.80 18.84
N LYS A 226 11.86 -2.70 18.56
CA LYS A 226 12.53 -1.87 19.55
C LYS A 226 12.09 -0.42 19.33
N THR A 227 11.55 0.20 20.36
CA THR A 227 11.16 1.61 20.32
C THR A 227 12.36 2.53 20.06
N VAL A 228 12.12 3.61 19.32
CA VAL A 228 13.15 4.65 19.09
C VAL A 228 13.27 5.51 20.33
N GLY A 229 14.36 5.35 21.10
CA GLY A 229 14.54 6.00 22.39
C GLY A 229 14.56 7.54 22.35
N ARG A 230 14.80 8.17 21.19
CA ARG A 230 14.71 9.62 21.01
C ARG A 230 13.27 10.15 20.99
N LEU A 231 12.26 9.28 20.87
CA LEU A 231 10.84 9.66 20.89
C LEU A 231 10.25 9.72 22.30
N GLY A 232 10.93 9.12 23.26
CA GLY A 232 10.50 9.04 24.64
C GLY A 232 10.76 7.66 25.25
N SER A 233 10.26 7.47 26.46
CA SER A 233 10.32 6.20 27.18
C SER A 233 9.21 5.23 26.74
N SER A 234 9.32 3.96 27.13
CA SER A 234 8.23 2.99 26.92
C SER A 234 6.96 3.40 27.66
N SER A 235 7.09 4.04 28.81
CA SER A 235 5.93 4.57 29.54
C SER A 235 5.22 5.69 28.79
N ASP A 236 5.95 6.55 28.07
CA ASP A 236 5.33 7.60 27.25
C ASP A 236 4.56 7.00 26.08
N LEU A 237 5.06 5.91 25.49
CA LEU A 237 4.34 5.17 24.44
C LEU A 237 3.09 4.47 24.99
N GLU A 238 3.19 3.85 26.18
CA GLU A 238 2.04 3.25 26.86
C GLU A 238 0.95 4.28 27.17
N ASP A 239 1.36 5.47 27.62
CA ASP A 239 0.45 6.59 27.86
C ASP A 239 -0.23 7.11 26.59
N LEU A 240 0.49 7.17 25.48
CA LEU A 240 -0.06 7.55 24.19
C LEU A 240 -1.08 6.51 23.71
N THR A 241 -0.73 5.22 23.73
CA THR A 241 -1.62 4.15 23.28
C THR A 241 -2.84 4.03 24.17
N ALA A 242 -2.69 4.10 25.49
CA ALA A 242 -3.80 4.07 26.43
C ALA A 242 -4.76 5.27 26.26
N TYR A 243 -4.24 6.43 25.87
CA TYR A 243 -5.06 7.58 25.54
C TYR A 243 -5.80 7.36 24.22
N ALA A 244 -5.11 6.89 23.19
CA ALA A 244 -5.69 6.66 21.87
C ALA A 244 -6.78 5.58 21.90
N ASP A 245 -6.57 4.48 22.60
CA ASP A 245 -7.57 3.41 22.77
C ASP A 245 -8.90 3.89 23.37
N LYS A 246 -8.85 4.95 24.17
CA LYS A 246 -10.07 5.51 24.80
C LYS A 246 -10.77 6.54 23.95
N THR A 247 -10.06 7.19 23.05
CA THR A 247 -10.49 8.45 22.45
C THR A 247 -10.37 8.50 20.94
N CYS A 248 -9.52 7.66 20.38
CA CYS A 248 -9.19 7.63 18.96
C CYS A 248 -9.06 6.18 18.49
N LEU A 249 -8.94 5.99 17.18
CA LEU A 249 -8.37 4.78 16.59
C LEU A 249 -6.91 5.09 16.22
N LEU A 250 -5.98 4.34 16.77
CA LEU A 250 -4.54 4.51 16.54
C LEU A 250 -4.00 3.36 15.67
#